data_6a61c27a709a9c685c0b8eee50a33826
#
_entry.id   6a61c27a709a9c685c0b8eee50a33826
#
_cell.length_a   1.000
_cell.length_b   1.000
_cell.length_c   1.000
_cell.angle_alpha   90.00
_cell.angle_beta   90.00
_cell.angle_gamma   90.00
#
_symmetry.space_group_name_H-M   'P 1'
#
loop_
_entity.id
_entity.type
_entity.pdbx_description
1 polymer ?
#
loop_
_entity_poly.entity_id
_entity_poly.type
_entity_poly.pdbx_seq_one_letter_code
_entity_poly.pdbx_strand_id
1 'polypeptide(L)'
;MTPIFSVIIPTRNRPDFLAESVASVLRQNNANLELLVVNDGDPLQATFSDPRVQVLDNHKRGAVPARNLGLAESKGKIIAFLDDDDIWIDDSHLEKSAHALTKTNGFYFANGLMAFPDGTMRDFSQSATAISLEKDNTILISAVCYSKALHDELGTFDESIPYYWDWDWYLRVARSGAPLHHQTMPAVSIRVHANNMSGTANARARQENLDRLCAKHGLQKIVLKSHIDFV
;
A
#
# COMPACT_ATOMS: atom_id res chain seq x y z
N MET A 1 -25.26 -4.92 -2.22
CA MET A 1 -24.91 -3.51 -2.54
C MET A 1 -23.48 -3.50 -3.03
N THR A 2 -23.14 -2.62 -3.97
CA THR A 2 -21.74 -2.46 -4.41
C THR A 2 -20.94 -1.82 -3.26
N PRO A 3 -19.76 -2.36 -2.89
CA PRO A 3 -18.95 -1.77 -1.83
C PRO A 3 -18.41 -0.39 -2.25
N ILE A 4 -18.17 0.47 -1.25
CA ILE A 4 -17.49 1.75 -1.47
C ILE A 4 -15.98 1.51 -1.60
N PHE A 5 -15.44 0.65 -0.74
CA PHE A 5 -14.02 0.33 -0.70
C PHE A 5 -13.75 -1.11 -1.13
N SER A 6 -12.67 -1.30 -1.88
CA SER A 6 -11.96 -2.57 -1.98
C SER A 6 -10.63 -2.40 -1.25
N VAL A 7 -10.50 -3.08 -0.12
CA VAL A 7 -9.24 -3.14 0.63
C VAL A 7 -8.49 -4.39 0.18
N ILE A 8 -7.22 -4.26 -0.20
CA ILE A 8 -6.39 -5.34 -0.72
C ILE A 8 -5.25 -5.62 0.25
N ILE A 9 -5.19 -6.85 0.75
CA ILE A 9 -4.08 -7.36 1.58
C ILE A 9 -3.39 -8.50 0.84
N PRO A 10 -2.22 -8.28 0.23
CA PRO A 10 -1.39 -9.38 -0.27
C PRO A 10 -0.74 -10.07 0.93
N THR A 11 -0.69 -11.40 0.94
CA THR A 11 -0.08 -12.16 2.02
C THR A 11 0.74 -13.34 1.51
N ARG A 12 1.81 -13.69 2.23
CA ARG A 12 2.62 -14.86 1.93
C ARG A 12 3.17 -15.49 3.21
N ASN A 13 2.56 -16.61 3.63
CA ASN A 13 3.05 -17.46 4.73
C ASN A 13 3.24 -16.73 6.07
N ARG A 14 2.32 -15.77 6.40
CA ARG A 14 2.35 -14.95 7.63
C ARG A 14 0.98 -14.92 8.32
N PRO A 15 0.42 -16.08 8.74
CA PRO A 15 -0.95 -16.15 9.22
C PRO A 15 -1.25 -15.27 10.44
N ASP A 16 -0.29 -15.13 11.37
CA ASP A 16 -0.48 -14.34 12.59
C ASP A 16 -0.56 -12.84 12.28
N PHE A 17 0.36 -12.32 11.47
CA PHE A 17 0.33 -10.93 11.03
C PHE A 17 -0.93 -10.63 10.23
N LEU A 18 -1.28 -11.51 9.30
CA LEU A 18 -2.49 -11.37 8.49
C LEU A 18 -3.74 -11.26 9.35
N ALA A 19 -3.87 -12.07 10.42
CA ALA A 19 -5.03 -12.02 11.30
C ALA A 19 -5.21 -10.64 11.95
N GLU A 20 -4.11 -10.02 12.40
CA GLU A 20 -4.13 -8.69 13.00
C GLU A 20 -4.44 -7.61 11.96
N SER A 21 -3.86 -7.69 10.77
CA SER A 21 -4.12 -6.75 9.67
C SER A 21 -5.59 -6.79 9.24
N VAL A 22 -6.14 -8.00 9.03
CA VAL A 22 -7.57 -8.20 8.72
C VAL A 22 -8.46 -7.64 9.82
N ALA A 23 -8.15 -7.90 11.10
CA ALA A 23 -8.92 -7.37 12.22
C ALA A 23 -8.92 -5.82 12.23
N SER A 24 -7.80 -5.19 11.88
CA SER A 24 -7.71 -3.72 11.81
C SER A 24 -8.57 -3.11 10.70
N VAL A 25 -8.70 -3.80 9.56
CA VAL A 25 -9.59 -3.39 8.47
C VAL A 25 -11.07 -3.54 8.87
N LEU A 26 -11.42 -4.69 9.46
CA LEU A 26 -12.80 -4.98 9.83
C LEU A 26 -13.34 -4.08 10.95
N ARG A 27 -12.44 -3.44 11.73
CA ARG A 27 -12.75 -2.49 12.80
C ARG A 27 -13.03 -1.07 12.29
N GLN A 28 -12.77 -0.77 11.02
CA GLN A 28 -12.99 0.57 10.46
C GLN A 28 -14.44 1.04 10.59
N ASN A 29 -14.61 2.32 10.99
CA ASN A 29 -15.93 2.94 11.17
C ASN A 29 -16.72 3.02 9.85
N ASN A 30 -18.00 2.61 9.91
CA ASN A 30 -18.99 2.77 8.83
C ASN A 30 -18.51 2.36 7.42
N ALA A 31 -17.52 1.47 7.33
CA ALA A 31 -16.94 1.10 6.06
C ALA A 31 -17.81 0.06 5.34
N ASN A 32 -18.52 0.51 4.31
CA ASN A 32 -19.07 -0.37 3.29
C ASN A 32 -17.93 -0.85 2.41
N LEU A 33 -17.28 -1.94 2.80
CA LEU A 33 -16.09 -2.47 2.17
C LEU A 33 -16.23 -3.93 1.77
N GLU A 34 -15.43 -4.34 0.80
CA GLU A 34 -14.95 -5.70 0.62
C GLU A 34 -13.46 -5.74 0.98
N LEU A 35 -13.02 -6.86 1.55
CA LEU A 35 -11.62 -7.12 1.89
C LEU A 35 -11.11 -8.29 1.07
N LEU A 36 -10.17 -8.03 0.16
CA LEU A 36 -9.56 -9.01 -0.71
C LEU A 36 -8.20 -9.42 -0.14
N VAL A 37 -8.16 -10.59 0.49
CA VAL A 37 -6.92 -11.23 0.95
C VAL A 37 -6.35 -12.01 -0.21
N VAL A 38 -5.21 -11.58 -0.75
CA VAL A 38 -4.59 -12.21 -1.92
C VAL A 38 -3.42 -13.08 -1.48
N ASN A 39 -3.63 -14.37 -1.46
CA ASN A 39 -2.65 -15.36 -1.03
C ASN A 39 -1.60 -15.62 -2.13
N ASP A 40 -0.35 -15.26 -1.85
CA ASP A 40 0.83 -15.50 -2.70
C ASP A 40 1.72 -16.65 -2.17
N GLY A 41 1.27 -17.34 -1.12
CA GLY A 41 2.00 -18.37 -0.41
C GLY A 41 1.45 -19.78 -0.59
N ASP A 42 1.68 -20.60 0.41
CA ASP A 42 1.08 -21.92 0.57
C ASP A 42 -0.42 -21.78 0.85
N PRO A 43 -1.22 -22.85 0.72
CA PRO A 43 -2.66 -22.79 1.00
C PRO A 43 -2.95 -22.18 2.36
N LEU A 44 -3.79 -21.13 2.36
CA LEU A 44 -4.11 -20.40 3.57
C LEU A 44 -4.90 -21.27 4.54
N GLN A 45 -4.37 -21.47 5.75
CA GLN A 45 -5.06 -22.24 6.80
C GLN A 45 -6.11 -21.39 7.55
N ALA A 46 -6.03 -20.05 7.42
CA ALA A 46 -6.97 -19.15 8.06
C ALA A 46 -8.33 -19.18 7.36
N THR A 47 -9.39 -19.25 8.16
CA THR A 47 -10.77 -19.08 7.70
C THR A 47 -11.32 -17.77 8.27
N PHE A 48 -11.97 -16.97 7.43
CA PHE A 48 -12.58 -15.73 7.84
C PHE A 48 -14.10 -15.88 7.85
N SER A 49 -14.74 -15.65 9.00
CA SER A 49 -16.21 -15.75 9.15
C SER A 49 -16.94 -14.46 8.71
N ASP A 50 -16.24 -13.34 8.59
CA ASP A 50 -16.84 -12.09 8.14
C ASP A 50 -17.12 -12.14 6.63
N PRO A 51 -18.37 -11.94 6.20
CA PRO A 51 -18.77 -12.08 4.78
C PRO A 51 -18.15 -11.01 3.87
N ARG A 52 -17.53 -9.98 4.43
CA ARG A 52 -16.81 -8.96 3.66
C ARG A 52 -15.44 -9.46 3.18
N VAL A 53 -14.91 -10.54 3.77
CA VAL A 53 -13.58 -11.07 3.45
C VAL A 53 -13.69 -12.11 2.34
N GLN A 54 -12.94 -11.90 1.27
CA GLN A 54 -12.76 -12.85 0.17
C GLN A 54 -11.27 -13.20 0.05
N VAL A 55 -10.97 -14.49 -0.04
CA VAL A 55 -9.60 -14.97 -0.30
C VAL A 55 -9.44 -15.28 -1.78
N LEU A 56 -8.35 -14.81 -2.36
CA LEU A 56 -7.94 -15.03 -3.75
C LEU A 56 -6.56 -15.70 -3.78
N ASP A 57 -6.35 -16.69 -4.60
CA ASP A 57 -5.04 -17.34 -4.77
C ASP A 57 -4.28 -16.73 -5.96
N ASN A 58 -3.06 -16.23 -5.71
CA ASN A 58 -2.19 -15.67 -6.74
C ASN A 58 -1.35 -16.78 -7.41
N HIS A 59 -1.80 -17.28 -8.56
CA HIS A 59 -1.09 -18.32 -9.31
C HIS A 59 0.17 -17.81 -10.03
N LYS A 60 0.29 -16.51 -10.29
CA LYS A 60 1.48 -15.92 -10.93
C LYS A 60 2.68 -15.80 -10.02
N ARG A 61 2.46 -15.84 -8.70
CA ARG A 61 3.45 -15.60 -7.65
C ARG A 61 4.14 -14.22 -7.74
N GLY A 62 4.32 -13.60 -6.58
CA GLY A 62 4.97 -12.30 -6.43
C GLY A 62 4.04 -11.23 -5.86
N ALA A 63 4.63 -10.32 -5.10
CA ALA A 63 3.89 -9.28 -4.37
C ALA A 63 3.16 -8.28 -5.30
N VAL A 64 3.72 -7.97 -6.47
CA VAL A 64 3.09 -7.07 -7.46
C VAL A 64 1.95 -7.76 -8.21
N PRO A 65 2.15 -8.99 -8.76
CA PRO A 65 1.04 -9.78 -9.32
C PRO A 65 -0.12 -9.99 -8.34
N ALA A 66 0.17 -10.22 -7.05
CA ALA A 66 -0.88 -10.35 -6.03
C ALA A 66 -1.73 -9.07 -5.92
N ARG A 67 -1.10 -7.90 -5.88
CA ARG A 67 -1.83 -6.62 -5.85
C ARG A 67 -2.61 -6.36 -7.13
N ASN A 68 -2.03 -6.68 -8.29
CA ASN A 68 -2.72 -6.56 -9.58
C ASN A 68 -3.94 -7.50 -9.66
N LEU A 69 -3.86 -8.72 -9.10
CA LEU A 69 -5.01 -9.62 -8.99
C LEU A 69 -6.10 -9.02 -8.10
N GLY A 70 -5.74 -8.50 -6.92
CA GLY A 70 -6.70 -7.83 -6.03
C GLY A 70 -7.38 -6.63 -6.71
N LEU A 71 -6.63 -5.85 -7.48
CA LEU A 71 -7.18 -4.73 -8.27
C LEU A 71 -8.15 -5.20 -9.35
N ALA A 72 -7.82 -6.27 -10.07
CA ALA A 72 -8.69 -6.82 -11.13
C ALA A 72 -10.03 -7.32 -10.57
N GLU A 73 -10.03 -7.89 -9.37
CA GLU A 73 -11.22 -8.41 -8.69
C GLU A 73 -12.00 -7.35 -7.88
N SER A 74 -11.43 -6.15 -7.72
CA SER A 74 -12.02 -5.07 -6.93
C SER A 74 -13.31 -4.50 -7.53
N LYS A 75 -14.34 -4.34 -6.68
CA LYS A 75 -15.66 -3.81 -7.03
C LYS A 75 -15.93 -2.42 -6.43
N GLY A 76 -15.12 -2.02 -5.45
CA GLY A 76 -15.23 -0.74 -4.77
C GLY A 76 -14.84 0.44 -5.65
N LYS A 77 -15.41 1.60 -5.36
CA LYS A 77 -15.06 2.86 -6.05
C LYS A 77 -13.73 3.44 -5.56
N ILE A 78 -13.31 3.06 -4.36
CA ILE A 78 -12.05 3.47 -3.74
C ILE A 78 -11.25 2.21 -3.45
N ILE A 79 -10.00 2.22 -3.89
CA ILE A 79 -9.01 1.18 -3.60
C ILE A 79 -8.21 1.61 -2.38
N ALA A 80 -7.96 0.69 -1.46
CA ALA A 80 -7.05 0.85 -0.34
C ALA A 80 -6.12 -0.36 -0.23
N PHE A 81 -4.91 -0.14 0.26
CA PHE A 81 -3.93 -1.20 0.51
C PHE A 81 -3.55 -1.26 1.98
N LEU A 82 -3.27 -2.48 2.43
CA LEU A 82 -2.62 -2.75 3.70
C LEU A 82 -1.72 -3.97 3.50
N ASP A 83 -0.44 -3.86 3.86
CA ASP A 83 0.45 -5.02 3.87
C ASP A 83 0.10 -5.95 5.05
N ASP A 84 0.33 -7.26 4.89
CA ASP A 84 -0.10 -8.27 5.87
C ASP A 84 0.64 -8.19 7.21
N ASP A 85 1.74 -7.45 7.27
CA ASP A 85 2.54 -7.18 8.48
C ASP A 85 2.27 -5.81 9.11
N ASP A 86 1.33 -5.00 8.56
CA ASP A 86 0.96 -3.69 9.06
C ASP A 86 -0.42 -3.66 9.71
N ILE A 87 -0.72 -2.60 10.48
CA ILE A 87 -2.01 -2.43 11.18
C ILE A 87 -2.53 -1.00 10.98
N TRP A 88 -3.78 -0.85 10.58
CA TRP A 88 -4.46 0.44 10.70
C TRP A 88 -4.76 0.76 12.17
N ILE A 89 -4.26 1.90 12.63
CA ILE A 89 -4.40 2.39 14.02
C ILE A 89 -5.44 3.50 14.17
N ASP A 90 -5.93 4.05 13.07
CA ASP A 90 -7.01 5.04 13.02
C ASP A 90 -8.27 4.38 12.46
N ASP A 91 -9.25 4.12 13.32
CA ASP A 91 -10.51 3.47 12.92
C ASP A 91 -11.37 4.33 11.97
N SER A 92 -11.02 5.60 11.78
CA SER A 92 -11.65 6.53 10.81
C SER A 92 -10.83 6.73 9.52
N HIS A 93 -9.78 5.96 9.28
CA HIS A 93 -8.92 6.10 8.10
C HIS A 93 -9.71 6.04 6.78
N LEU A 94 -10.54 5.02 6.60
CA LEU A 94 -11.38 4.88 5.41
C LEU A 94 -12.42 6.01 5.28
N GLU A 95 -13.03 6.43 6.38
CA GLU A 95 -14.00 7.53 6.39
C GLU A 95 -13.35 8.85 5.94
N LYS A 96 -12.15 9.17 6.47
CA LYS A 96 -11.37 10.35 6.08
C LYS A 96 -10.96 10.31 4.61
N SER A 97 -10.52 9.15 4.13
CA SER A 97 -10.17 8.97 2.73
C SER A 97 -11.38 9.12 1.80
N ALA A 98 -12.56 8.57 2.17
CA ALA A 98 -13.79 8.76 1.41
C ALA A 98 -14.17 10.24 1.31
N HIS A 99 -14.07 10.98 2.43
CA HIS A 99 -14.37 12.41 2.43
C HIS A 99 -13.43 13.19 1.48
N ALA A 100 -12.15 12.89 1.48
CA ALA A 100 -11.17 13.52 0.60
C ALA A 100 -11.40 13.18 -0.88
N LEU A 101 -11.81 11.94 -1.18
CA LEU A 101 -11.92 11.42 -2.55
C LEU A 101 -13.32 11.58 -3.17
N THR A 102 -14.33 11.94 -2.39
CA THR A 102 -15.75 11.99 -2.87
C THR A 102 -15.96 12.96 -4.03
N LYS A 103 -15.17 14.02 -4.11
CA LYS A 103 -15.33 15.11 -5.10
C LYS A 103 -14.24 15.11 -6.16
N THR A 104 -13.27 14.21 -6.09
CA THR A 104 -12.08 14.23 -6.93
C THR A 104 -11.69 12.83 -7.36
N ASN A 105 -11.22 12.70 -8.60
CA ASN A 105 -10.49 11.51 -9.05
C ASN A 105 -9.07 11.62 -8.52
N GLY A 106 -8.88 11.39 -7.19
CA GLY A 106 -7.67 11.75 -6.47
C GLY A 106 -7.00 10.58 -5.76
N PHE A 107 -5.92 10.93 -5.08
CA PHE A 107 -5.05 10.04 -4.32
C PHE A 107 -4.91 10.58 -2.90
N TYR A 108 -5.21 9.75 -1.90
CA TYR A 108 -5.11 10.04 -0.48
C TYR A 108 -4.00 9.19 0.14
N PHE A 109 -3.21 9.78 1.02
CA PHE A 109 -2.22 9.09 1.83
C PHE A 109 -2.13 9.71 3.23
N ALA A 110 -1.71 8.91 4.20
CA ALA A 110 -1.58 9.35 5.59
C ALA A 110 -0.18 9.09 6.14
N ASN A 111 0.17 9.80 7.21
CA ASN A 111 1.33 9.50 8.04
C ASN A 111 1.17 8.14 8.73
N GLY A 112 2.27 7.61 9.25
CA GLY A 112 2.30 6.36 10.01
C GLY A 112 3.25 6.40 11.19
N LEU A 113 3.27 5.30 11.93
CA LEU A 113 4.23 5.02 12.99
C LEU A 113 5.09 3.83 12.57
N MET A 114 6.41 3.95 12.70
CA MET A 114 7.33 2.82 12.53
C MET A 114 7.50 2.10 13.88
N ALA A 115 7.02 0.86 13.98
CA ALA A 115 7.08 0.03 15.17
C ALA A 115 8.31 -0.88 15.13
N PHE A 116 9.28 -0.64 16.00
CA PHE A 116 10.54 -1.39 16.04
C PHE A 116 10.47 -2.60 16.98
N PRO A 117 11.31 -3.65 16.75
CA PRO A 117 11.31 -4.87 17.58
C PRO A 117 11.64 -4.64 19.05
N ASP A 118 12.32 -3.55 19.38
CA ASP A 118 12.66 -3.15 20.77
C ASP A 118 11.49 -2.46 21.50
N GLY A 119 10.32 -2.35 20.84
CA GLY A 119 9.13 -1.68 21.37
C GLY A 119 9.11 -0.18 21.15
N THR A 120 10.15 0.41 20.53
CA THR A 120 10.12 1.84 20.20
C THR A 120 9.20 2.13 19.02
N MET A 121 8.59 3.32 19.05
CA MET A 121 7.76 3.84 17.98
C MET A 121 8.35 5.16 17.49
N ARG A 122 8.42 5.36 16.18
CA ARG A 122 8.86 6.64 15.60
C ARG A 122 7.87 7.11 14.55
N ASP A 123 7.66 8.41 14.52
CA ASP A 123 6.75 9.04 13.54
C ASP A 123 7.34 9.00 12.13
N PHE A 124 6.57 8.47 11.19
CA PHE A 124 6.80 8.66 9.77
C PHE A 124 5.86 9.76 9.27
N SER A 125 6.37 10.99 9.27
CA SER A 125 5.60 12.20 8.97
C SER A 125 6.17 12.90 7.75
N GLN A 126 5.93 12.34 6.57
CA GLN A 126 6.48 12.82 5.31
C GLN A 126 5.38 13.39 4.41
N SER A 127 5.60 14.57 3.85
CA SER A 127 4.75 15.11 2.78
C SER A 127 5.20 14.59 1.42
N ALA A 128 4.27 14.54 0.47
CA ALA A 128 4.57 14.19 -0.91
C ALA A 128 4.01 15.23 -1.89
N THR A 129 4.82 15.61 -2.84
CA THR A 129 4.48 16.45 -4.00
C THR A 129 5.04 15.82 -5.26
N ALA A 130 4.60 16.23 -6.44
CA ALA A 130 5.16 15.75 -7.69
C ALA A 130 6.69 15.91 -7.74
N ILE A 131 7.21 17.04 -7.22
CA ILE A 131 8.67 17.33 -7.21
C ILE A 131 9.41 16.47 -6.18
N SER A 132 8.86 16.28 -4.96
CA SER A 132 9.54 15.47 -3.94
C SER A 132 9.56 13.99 -4.30
N LEU A 133 8.50 13.48 -4.94
CA LEU A 133 8.43 12.10 -5.40
C LEU A 133 9.44 11.78 -6.52
N GLU A 134 9.98 12.78 -7.22
CA GLU A 134 11.10 12.58 -8.17
C GLU A 134 12.44 12.31 -7.48
N LYS A 135 12.51 12.44 -6.15
CA LYS A 135 13.74 12.30 -5.34
C LYS A 135 13.65 11.18 -4.31
N ASP A 136 12.48 11.03 -3.68
CA ASP A 136 12.30 10.14 -2.55
C ASP A 136 10.90 9.48 -2.56
N ASN A 137 10.82 8.19 -2.23
CA ASN A 137 9.56 7.50 -1.96
C ASN A 137 9.14 7.76 -0.50
N THR A 138 8.29 8.75 -0.30
CA THR A 138 7.85 9.21 1.02
C THR A 138 6.40 8.82 1.36
N ILE A 139 5.81 7.89 0.62
CA ILE A 139 4.44 7.42 0.84
C ILE A 139 4.45 5.97 1.32
N LEU A 140 3.72 5.70 2.40
CA LEU A 140 3.49 4.36 2.93
C LEU A 140 2.33 3.71 2.20
N ILE A 141 2.56 2.61 1.49
CA ILE A 141 1.49 1.93 0.73
C ILE A 141 0.32 1.49 1.62
N SER A 142 0.59 1.08 2.85
CA SER A 142 -0.42 0.67 3.84
C SER A 142 -1.30 1.82 4.35
N ALA A 143 -1.01 3.07 3.97
CA ALA A 143 -1.79 4.24 4.31
C ALA A 143 -2.42 4.94 3.08
N VAL A 144 -2.47 4.24 1.94
CA VAL A 144 -2.93 4.80 0.67
C VAL A 144 -4.36 4.39 0.37
N CYS A 145 -5.16 5.37 -0.06
CA CYS A 145 -6.45 5.16 -0.72
C CYS A 145 -6.53 6.01 -1.98
N TYR A 146 -7.18 5.51 -3.04
CA TYR A 146 -7.38 6.30 -4.25
C TYR A 146 -8.63 5.88 -5.03
N SER A 147 -9.12 6.75 -5.88
CA SER A 147 -10.25 6.46 -6.77
C SER A 147 -9.90 5.31 -7.72
N LYS A 148 -10.78 4.31 -7.83
CA LYS A 148 -10.61 3.22 -8.80
C LYS A 148 -10.50 3.76 -10.24
N ALA A 149 -11.23 4.83 -10.56
CA ALA A 149 -11.15 5.47 -11.88
C ALA A 149 -9.74 5.98 -12.20
N LEU A 150 -8.99 6.46 -11.21
CA LEU A 150 -7.58 6.85 -11.38
C LEU A 150 -6.71 5.63 -11.75
N HIS A 151 -6.99 4.48 -11.13
CA HIS A 151 -6.30 3.24 -11.49
C HIS A 151 -6.63 2.78 -12.92
N ASP A 152 -7.91 2.84 -13.29
CA ASP A 152 -8.36 2.44 -14.62
C ASP A 152 -7.75 3.35 -15.72
N GLU A 153 -7.52 4.63 -15.42
CA GLU A 153 -6.87 5.59 -16.30
C GLU A 153 -5.36 5.35 -16.45
N LEU A 154 -4.67 5.13 -15.33
CA LEU A 154 -3.20 5.04 -15.30
C LEU A 154 -2.67 3.62 -15.51
N GLY A 155 -3.52 2.60 -15.42
CA GLY A 155 -3.17 1.20 -15.62
C GLY A 155 -2.61 0.51 -14.38
N THR A 156 -2.22 -0.75 -14.53
CA THR A 156 -1.77 -1.64 -13.45
C THR A 156 -0.37 -1.30 -12.93
N PHE A 157 0.00 -1.90 -11.80
CA PHE A 157 1.37 -1.84 -11.29
C PHE A 157 2.33 -2.59 -12.21
N ASP A 158 3.55 -2.06 -12.36
CA ASP A 158 4.58 -2.63 -13.21
C ASP A 158 5.28 -3.81 -12.52
N GLU A 159 5.01 -5.02 -12.99
CA GLU A 159 5.58 -6.27 -12.46
C GLU A 159 7.10 -6.39 -12.74
N SER A 160 7.65 -5.58 -13.64
CA SER A 160 9.10 -5.57 -13.94
C SER A 160 9.94 -4.78 -12.92
N ILE A 161 9.28 -4.02 -12.03
CA ILE A 161 9.92 -3.21 -10.98
C ILE A 161 9.41 -3.66 -9.60
N PRO A 162 9.69 -4.90 -9.15
CA PRO A 162 9.06 -5.48 -7.96
C PRO A 162 9.40 -4.81 -6.63
N TYR A 163 10.47 -4.00 -6.54
CA TYR A 163 10.84 -3.29 -5.30
C TYR A 163 10.33 -1.85 -5.22
N TYR A 164 9.99 -1.23 -6.36
CA TYR A 164 9.56 0.18 -6.45
C TYR A 164 8.33 0.35 -7.35
N TRP A 165 7.49 -0.69 -7.42
CA TRP A 165 6.22 -0.69 -8.13
C TRP A 165 5.26 0.39 -7.60
N ASP A 166 5.29 0.62 -6.27
CA ASP A 166 4.55 1.66 -5.56
C ASP A 166 5.05 3.05 -5.96
N TRP A 167 6.36 3.25 -5.96
CA TRP A 167 6.96 4.52 -6.36
C TRP A 167 6.74 4.81 -7.86
N ASP A 168 6.83 3.81 -8.72
CA ASP A 168 6.42 3.92 -10.12
C ASP A 168 4.98 4.43 -10.26
N TRP A 169 4.08 3.84 -9.47
CA TRP A 169 2.68 4.23 -9.44
C TRP A 169 2.51 5.67 -8.93
N TYR A 170 3.15 6.05 -7.82
CA TYR A 170 3.07 7.41 -7.26
C TYR A 170 3.57 8.47 -8.24
N LEU A 171 4.63 8.18 -8.99
CA LEU A 171 5.13 9.06 -10.04
C LEU A 171 4.12 9.24 -11.17
N ARG A 172 3.45 8.16 -11.59
CA ARG A 172 2.37 8.23 -12.60
C ARG A 172 1.20 9.06 -12.10
N VAL A 173 0.76 8.84 -10.87
CA VAL A 173 -0.30 9.63 -10.21
C VAL A 173 0.08 11.11 -10.14
N ALA A 174 1.27 11.43 -9.65
CA ALA A 174 1.71 12.81 -9.51
C ALA A 174 1.80 13.55 -10.86
N ARG A 175 2.19 12.84 -11.92
CA ARG A 175 2.30 13.39 -13.29
C ARG A 175 0.96 13.51 -14.01
N SER A 176 -0.05 12.77 -13.61
CA SER A 176 -1.41 12.90 -14.17
C SER A 176 -2.10 14.21 -13.75
N GLY A 177 -1.58 14.88 -12.72
CA GLY A 177 -2.21 16.06 -12.13
C GLY A 177 -3.35 15.72 -11.16
N ALA A 178 -3.52 14.45 -10.81
CA ALA A 178 -4.51 14.03 -9.81
C ALA A 178 -4.21 14.70 -8.45
N PRO A 179 -5.23 15.16 -7.71
CA PRO A 179 -5.04 15.78 -6.40
C PRO A 179 -4.43 14.78 -5.41
N LEU A 180 -3.37 15.21 -4.71
CA LEU A 180 -2.76 14.47 -3.61
C LEU A 180 -3.30 15.01 -2.27
N HIS A 181 -4.04 14.18 -1.55
CA HIS A 181 -4.64 14.53 -0.26
C HIS A 181 -3.81 13.91 0.87
N HIS A 182 -3.10 14.73 1.62
CA HIS A 182 -2.25 14.30 2.73
C HIS A 182 -2.97 14.44 4.08
N GLN A 183 -3.14 13.32 4.79
CA GLN A 183 -3.56 13.28 6.18
C GLN A 183 -2.34 13.23 7.10
N THR A 184 -2.19 14.26 7.93
CA THR A 184 -1.03 14.39 8.81
C THR A 184 -1.12 13.59 10.11
N MET A 185 -2.30 13.11 10.49
CA MET A 185 -2.44 12.19 11.62
C MET A 185 -2.03 10.78 11.19
N PRO A 186 -1.26 10.06 12.00
CA PRO A 186 -0.89 8.67 11.72
C PRO A 186 -2.11 7.76 11.57
N ALA A 187 -2.19 7.02 10.48
CA ALA A 187 -3.29 6.08 10.21
C ALA A 187 -2.85 4.62 10.27
N VAL A 188 -1.55 4.34 10.16
CA VAL A 188 -0.98 2.99 10.08
C VAL A 188 0.21 2.84 11.01
N SER A 189 0.37 1.65 11.58
CA SER A 189 1.59 1.19 12.24
C SER A 189 2.31 0.21 11.31
N ILE A 190 3.52 0.58 10.88
CA ILE A 190 4.41 -0.20 10.03
C ILE A 190 5.34 -1.02 10.91
N ARG A 191 5.30 -2.33 10.83
CA ARG A 191 6.20 -3.20 11.59
C ARG A 191 7.56 -3.28 10.93
N VAL A 192 8.61 -2.90 11.69
CA VAL A 192 10.00 -3.04 11.26
C VAL A 192 10.54 -4.40 11.70
N HIS A 193 10.88 -5.26 10.75
CA HIS A 193 11.48 -6.58 11.03
C HIS A 193 12.48 -6.99 9.94
N ALA A 194 13.29 -8.01 10.21
CA ALA A 194 14.39 -8.43 9.34
C ALA A 194 13.96 -8.86 7.92
N ASN A 195 12.70 -9.27 7.75
CA ASN A 195 12.15 -9.75 6.48
C ASN A 195 11.42 -8.67 5.66
N ASN A 196 11.46 -7.39 6.07
CA ASN A 196 10.90 -6.33 5.23
C ASN A 196 11.60 -6.26 3.88
N MET A 197 10.84 -6.09 2.80
CA MET A 197 11.40 -5.97 1.44
C MET A 197 12.38 -4.80 1.30
N SER A 198 12.20 -3.74 2.08
CA SER A 198 13.07 -2.57 2.16
C SER A 198 14.38 -2.82 2.92
N GLY A 199 14.60 -4.02 3.48
CA GLY A 199 15.80 -4.39 4.24
C GLY A 199 17.09 -4.44 3.43
N THR A 200 18.22 -4.41 4.14
CA THR A 200 19.58 -4.40 3.54
C THR A 200 19.94 -5.69 2.80
N ALA A 201 19.34 -6.83 3.16
CA ALA A 201 19.56 -8.11 2.50
C ALA A 201 19.29 -8.08 0.97
N ASN A 202 18.41 -7.17 0.54
CA ASN A 202 18.02 -7.01 -0.86
C ASN A 202 18.69 -5.82 -1.56
N ALA A 203 19.72 -5.21 -0.97
CA ALA A 203 20.29 -3.93 -1.43
C ALA A 203 20.66 -3.92 -2.91
N ARG A 204 21.30 -5.01 -3.44
CA ARG A 204 21.67 -5.11 -4.85
C ARG A 204 20.42 -5.12 -5.76
N ALA A 205 19.47 -5.98 -5.49
CA ALA A 205 18.26 -6.09 -6.29
C ALA A 205 17.42 -4.79 -6.22
N ARG A 206 17.38 -4.15 -5.06
CA ARG A 206 16.78 -2.84 -4.87
C ARG A 206 17.45 -1.75 -5.70
N GLN A 207 18.81 -1.71 -5.72
CA GLN A 207 19.54 -0.74 -6.54
C GLN A 207 19.27 -0.96 -8.04
N GLU A 208 19.30 -2.20 -8.52
CA GLU A 208 18.99 -2.51 -9.93
C GLU A 208 17.57 -2.10 -10.31
N ASN A 209 16.60 -2.25 -9.39
CA ASN A 209 15.21 -1.78 -9.61
C ASN A 209 15.10 -0.26 -9.55
N LEU A 210 15.83 0.40 -8.66
CA LEU A 210 15.86 1.85 -8.57
C LEU A 210 16.45 2.48 -9.84
N ASP A 211 17.50 1.88 -10.39
CA ASP A 211 18.08 2.33 -11.65
C ASP A 211 17.10 2.16 -12.82
N ARG A 212 16.30 1.08 -12.85
CA ARG A 212 15.21 0.89 -13.82
C ARG A 212 14.10 1.94 -13.66
N LEU A 213 13.70 2.22 -12.42
CA LEU A 213 12.72 3.27 -12.11
C LEU A 213 13.20 4.63 -12.63
N CYS A 214 14.47 4.98 -12.31
CA CYS A 214 15.07 6.24 -12.76
C CYS A 214 15.09 6.32 -14.29
N ALA A 215 15.50 5.26 -14.98
CA ALA A 215 15.51 5.22 -16.45
C ALA A 215 14.10 5.35 -17.04
N LYS A 216 13.12 4.63 -16.49
CA LYS A 216 11.72 4.67 -16.95
C LYS A 216 11.12 6.07 -16.85
N HIS A 217 11.41 6.78 -15.76
CA HIS A 217 10.83 8.09 -15.46
C HIS A 217 11.71 9.28 -15.84
N GLY A 218 12.91 9.06 -16.39
CA GLY A 218 13.87 10.13 -16.72
C GLY A 218 14.37 10.88 -15.49
N LEU A 219 14.48 10.19 -14.34
CA LEU A 219 14.95 10.79 -13.10
C LEU A 219 16.47 10.83 -13.05
N GLN A 220 17.01 11.74 -12.26
CA GLN A 220 18.43 11.72 -11.90
C GLN A 220 18.74 10.49 -11.04
N LYS A 221 20.03 10.14 -10.93
CA LYS A 221 20.45 9.04 -10.07
C LYS A 221 20.07 9.31 -8.62
N ILE A 222 19.30 8.38 -8.03
CA ILE A 222 18.81 8.47 -6.66
C ILE A 222 19.66 7.54 -5.77
N VAL A 223 19.95 8.01 -4.55
CA VAL A 223 20.64 7.21 -3.53
C VAL A 223 19.63 6.26 -2.90
N LEU A 224 20.00 4.98 -2.78
CA LEU A 224 19.18 3.97 -2.14
C LEU A 224 18.91 4.34 -0.68
N LYS A 225 17.63 4.42 -0.34
CA LYS A 225 17.13 4.65 1.02
C LYS A 225 16.10 3.59 1.40
N SER A 226 15.82 3.50 2.68
CA SER A 226 14.70 2.75 3.25
C SER A 226 13.80 3.69 4.04
N HIS A 227 12.60 3.26 4.41
CA HIS A 227 11.68 4.10 5.19
C HIS A 227 12.25 4.52 6.56
N ILE A 228 13.13 3.69 7.16
CA ILE A 228 13.79 4.04 8.42
C ILE A 228 14.80 5.19 8.29
N ASP A 229 15.23 5.55 7.09
CA ASP A 229 16.10 6.70 6.86
C ASP A 229 15.35 8.05 6.96
N PHE A 230 14.00 8.00 7.09
CA PHE A 230 13.13 9.17 7.19
C PHE A 230 12.56 9.40 8.60
N VAL A 231 12.96 8.61 9.63
CA VAL A 231 12.44 8.65 10.99
C VAL A 231 13.52 8.83 12.06
#